data_18549cf089b676b2addc754ad1cefa06
#
_entry.id   18549cf089b676b2addc754ad1cefa06
#
_cell.length_a   1.000
_cell.length_b   1.000
_cell.length_c   1.000
_cell.angle_alpha   90.00
_cell.angle_beta   90.00
_cell.angle_gamma   90.00
#
_symmetry.space_group_name_H-M   'P 1'
#
loop_
_entity.id
_entity.type
_entity.pdbx_description
1 polymer ?
#
loop_
_entity_poly.entity_id
_entity_poly.type
_entity_poly.pdbx_seq_one_letter_code
_entity_poly.pdbx_strand_id
1 'polypeptide(L)'
;MKLLKHKLCLFFLVFSLSSHAQNWDIRLLDKLNSAPQTQDKTWQFVSNNSVKIDLAVPIGLYIAGCIKEDATIKNYGASMGVSFVANGVMTILLKRTFQRTRPFDAYPELIFEKGTGGSYSMPSGHTSSAFSTATSLSLNFRKWYVVAPAYTYAAAVGYSRMYLGVHYPSDVLAGALLGSGTAYLTWKINKKLQNKRKNR
;
A
#
# COMPACT_ATOMS: atom_id res chain seq x y z
N MET A 1 29.40 26.31 -10.66
CA MET A 1 29.67 26.27 -9.21
C MET A 1 28.42 26.42 -8.34
N LYS A 2 27.49 27.38 -8.58
CA LYS A 2 26.26 27.56 -7.77
C LYS A 2 25.33 26.33 -7.80
N LEU A 3 25.09 25.73 -8.97
CA LEU A 3 24.19 24.56 -9.13
C LEU A 3 24.67 23.31 -8.39
N LEU A 4 25.99 23.11 -8.29
CA LEU A 4 26.59 21.98 -7.55
C LEU A 4 26.43 22.15 -6.04
N LYS A 5 26.52 23.37 -5.53
CA LYS A 5 26.28 23.69 -4.11
C LYS A 5 24.83 23.42 -3.70
N HIS A 6 23.86 23.77 -4.53
CA HIS A 6 22.43 23.47 -4.24
C HIS A 6 22.12 21.97 -4.25
N LYS A 7 22.70 21.21 -5.18
CA LYS A 7 22.55 19.74 -5.22
C LYS A 7 23.20 19.07 -4.00
N LEU A 8 24.35 19.59 -3.56
CA LEU A 8 25.05 19.10 -2.36
C LEU A 8 24.28 19.44 -1.08
N CYS A 9 23.74 20.66 -0.95
CA CYS A 9 22.87 21.03 0.17
C CYS A 9 21.59 20.18 0.22
N LEU A 10 20.96 19.92 -0.92
CA LEU A 10 19.77 19.07 -1.00
C LEU A 10 20.10 17.62 -0.58
N PHE A 11 21.26 17.10 -0.98
CA PHE A 11 21.73 15.78 -0.60
C PHE A 11 21.97 15.67 0.91
N PHE A 12 22.64 16.66 1.54
CA PHE A 12 22.85 16.70 2.98
C PHE A 12 21.57 16.88 3.76
N LEU A 13 20.61 17.67 3.25
CA LEU A 13 19.30 17.85 3.86
C LEU A 13 18.50 16.53 3.87
N VAL A 14 18.50 15.79 2.76
CA VAL A 14 17.86 14.48 2.65
C VAL A 14 18.54 13.46 3.57
N PHE A 15 19.86 13.50 3.70
CA PHE A 15 20.62 12.58 4.56
C PHE A 15 20.41 12.85 6.06
N SER A 16 20.34 14.13 6.47
CA SER A 16 20.05 14.49 7.87
C SER A 16 18.61 14.18 8.29
N LEU A 17 17.66 14.23 7.35
CA LEU A 17 16.28 13.80 7.60
C LEU A 17 16.17 12.28 7.80
N SER A 18 17.08 11.50 7.21
CA SER A 18 17.05 10.03 7.30
C SER A 18 17.36 9.51 8.70
N SER A 19 18.31 10.10 9.42
CA SER A 19 18.67 9.66 10.77
C SER A 19 17.62 10.01 11.84
N HIS A 20 16.95 11.15 11.70
CA HIS A 20 15.84 11.53 12.58
C HIS A 20 14.57 10.71 12.28
N ALA A 21 14.33 10.36 11.02
CA ALA A 21 13.22 9.53 10.61
C ALA A 21 13.32 8.10 11.15
N GLN A 22 14.51 7.50 11.22
CA GLN A 22 14.71 6.17 11.78
C GLN A 22 14.39 6.11 13.27
N ASN A 23 14.79 7.13 14.06
CA ASN A 23 14.47 7.21 15.48
C ASN A 23 12.98 7.38 15.75
N TRP A 24 12.25 8.12 14.89
CA TRP A 24 10.81 8.27 14.98
C TRP A 24 10.07 6.97 14.60
N ASP A 25 10.49 6.32 13.52
CA ASP A 25 9.92 5.08 13.03
C ASP A 25 9.92 3.99 14.12
N ILE A 26 11.09 3.75 14.74
CA ILE A 26 11.21 2.69 15.76
C ILE A 26 10.47 3.05 17.05
N ARG A 27 10.51 4.32 17.49
CA ARG A 27 9.81 4.76 18.70
C ARG A 27 8.29 4.64 18.58
N LEU A 28 7.73 4.93 17.41
CA LEU A 28 6.30 4.78 17.18
C LEU A 28 5.93 3.31 17.06
N LEU A 29 6.77 2.52 16.39
CA LEU A 29 6.53 1.09 16.25
C LEU A 29 6.57 0.36 17.60
N ASP A 30 7.54 0.65 18.43
CA ASP A 30 7.66 0.09 19.79
C ASP A 30 6.40 0.33 20.64
N LYS A 31 5.82 1.53 20.56
CA LYS A 31 4.55 1.83 21.22
C LYS A 31 3.35 1.04 20.69
N LEU A 32 3.37 0.64 19.42
CA LEU A 32 2.29 -0.09 18.77
C LEU A 32 2.46 -1.61 18.87
N ASN A 33 3.70 -2.07 18.90
CA ASN A 33 4.06 -3.49 18.94
C ASN A 33 4.37 -3.91 20.39
N SER A 34 3.31 -4.07 21.20
CA SER A 34 3.43 -4.61 22.55
C SER A 34 3.73 -6.12 22.55
N ALA A 35 4.06 -6.67 23.73
CA ALA A 35 4.21 -8.12 23.93
C ALA A 35 2.98 -8.90 23.38
N PRO A 36 3.14 -10.20 23.02
CA PRO A 36 2.06 -11.00 22.46
C PRO A 36 0.78 -10.99 23.28
N GLN A 37 -0.36 -10.78 22.63
CA GLN A 37 -1.69 -10.64 23.26
C GLN A 37 -2.76 -11.41 22.48
N THR A 38 -3.93 -11.61 23.11
CA THR A 38 -5.09 -12.26 22.47
C THR A 38 -5.54 -11.56 21.19
N GLN A 39 -5.40 -10.24 21.13
CA GLN A 39 -5.75 -9.41 19.97
C GLN A 39 -4.87 -9.66 18.72
N ASP A 40 -3.73 -10.32 18.88
CA ASP A 40 -2.82 -10.64 17.77
C ASP A 40 -3.52 -11.45 16.69
N LYS A 41 -4.40 -12.39 17.06
CA LYS A 41 -5.19 -13.20 16.13
C LYS A 41 -6.07 -12.35 15.21
N THR A 42 -6.68 -11.29 15.73
CA THR A 42 -7.49 -10.35 14.94
C THR A 42 -6.65 -9.63 13.90
N TRP A 43 -5.50 -9.08 14.30
CA TRP A 43 -4.64 -8.37 13.38
C TRP A 43 -3.92 -9.28 12.40
N GLN A 44 -3.59 -10.50 12.80
CA GLN A 44 -3.13 -11.56 11.89
C GLN A 44 -4.19 -11.91 10.85
N PHE A 45 -5.47 -12.05 11.26
CA PHE A 45 -6.59 -12.30 10.33
C PHE A 45 -6.73 -11.17 9.30
N VAL A 46 -6.74 -9.91 9.75
CA VAL A 46 -6.80 -8.72 8.86
C VAL A 46 -5.63 -8.74 7.87
N SER A 47 -4.42 -8.95 8.37
CA SER A 47 -3.21 -8.96 7.56
C SER A 47 -3.20 -10.10 6.54
N ASN A 48 -3.45 -11.34 6.98
CA ASN A 48 -3.33 -12.55 6.15
C ASN A 48 -4.39 -12.66 5.06
N ASN A 49 -5.54 -11.98 5.23
CA ASN A 49 -6.61 -11.99 4.25
C ASN A 49 -6.63 -10.76 3.34
N SER A 50 -5.85 -9.72 3.66
CA SER A 50 -5.91 -8.45 2.92
C SER A 50 -5.62 -8.62 1.43
N VAL A 51 -4.54 -9.31 1.04
CA VAL A 51 -4.19 -9.52 -0.37
C VAL A 51 -5.24 -10.34 -1.11
N LYS A 52 -5.87 -11.30 -0.42
CA LYS A 52 -6.96 -12.11 -1.00
C LYS A 52 -8.20 -11.24 -1.27
N ILE A 53 -8.54 -10.35 -0.34
CA ILE A 53 -9.63 -9.38 -0.49
C ILE A 53 -9.31 -8.42 -1.65
N ASP A 54 -8.09 -7.87 -1.67
CA ASP A 54 -7.64 -6.94 -2.70
C ASP A 54 -7.67 -7.53 -4.12
N LEU A 55 -7.46 -8.84 -4.24
CA LEU A 55 -7.60 -9.58 -5.49
C LEU A 55 -9.06 -9.94 -5.80
N ALA A 56 -9.84 -10.32 -4.77
CA ALA A 56 -11.23 -10.73 -4.95
C ALA A 56 -12.13 -9.57 -5.42
N VAL A 57 -11.87 -8.34 -4.97
CA VAL A 57 -12.68 -7.16 -5.35
C VAL A 57 -12.67 -6.89 -6.86
N PRO A 58 -11.53 -6.76 -7.56
CA PRO A 58 -11.53 -6.55 -9.01
C PRO A 58 -12.13 -7.73 -9.78
N ILE A 59 -11.88 -8.96 -9.35
CA ILE A 59 -12.45 -10.17 -9.96
C ILE A 59 -13.97 -10.16 -9.82
N GLY A 60 -14.48 -9.93 -8.61
CA GLY A 60 -15.92 -9.88 -8.33
C GLY A 60 -16.64 -8.78 -9.14
N LEU A 61 -16.04 -7.59 -9.25
CA LEU A 61 -16.58 -6.52 -10.10
C LEU A 61 -16.58 -6.90 -11.57
N TYR A 62 -15.52 -7.53 -12.07
CA TYR A 62 -15.45 -7.97 -13.46
C TYR A 62 -16.54 -9.00 -13.77
N ILE A 63 -16.69 -10.02 -12.92
CA ILE A 63 -17.72 -11.05 -13.05
C ILE A 63 -19.12 -10.44 -12.96
N ALA A 64 -19.37 -9.56 -11.98
CA ALA A 64 -20.65 -8.88 -11.84
C ALA A 64 -21.01 -8.04 -13.08
N GLY A 65 -20.02 -7.37 -13.67
CA GLY A 65 -20.19 -6.63 -14.92
C GLY A 65 -20.49 -7.53 -16.12
N CYS A 66 -19.93 -8.75 -16.16
CA CYS A 66 -20.26 -9.75 -17.18
C CYS A 66 -21.69 -10.28 -17.02
N ILE A 67 -22.09 -10.64 -15.80
CA ILE A 67 -23.44 -11.19 -15.51
C ILE A 67 -24.55 -10.15 -15.77
N LYS A 68 -24.29 -8.87 -15.41
CA LYS A 68 -25.27 -7.78 -15.59
C LYS A 68 -25.19 -7.13 -16.97
N GLU A 69 -24.31 -7.59 -17.84
CA GLU A 69 -24.03 -6.98 -19.15
C GLU A 69 -23.65 -5.48 -19.03
N ASP A 70 -23.15 -5.07 -17.87
CA ASP A 70 -22.72 -3.69 -17.58
C ASP A 70 -21.25 -3.49 -17.94
N ALA A 71 -21.02 -2.91 -19.11
CA ALA A 71 -19.68 -2.61 -19.60
C ALA A 71 -18.89 -1.66 -18.69
N THR A 72 -19.57 -0.81 -17.91
CA THR A 72 -18.93 0.12 -16.98
C THR A 72 -18.35 -0.62 -15.77
N ILE A 73 -19.16 -1.46 -15.13
CA ILE A 73 -18.73 -2.27 -13.98
C ILE A 73 -17.63 -3.25 -14.40
N LYS A 74 -17.78 -3.92 -15.54
CA LYS A 74 -16.76 -4.80 -16.13
C LYS A 74 -15.43 -4.08 -16.30
N ASN A 75 -15.47 -2.85 -16.86
CA ASN A 75 -14.26 -2.06 -17.06
C ASN A 75 -13.65 -1.57 -15.74
N TYR A 76 -14.45 -1.28 -14.70
CA TYR A 76 -13.94 -0.98 -13.36
C TYR A 76 -13.13 -2.16 -12.81
N GLY A 77 -13.69 -3.37 -12.85
CA GLY A 77 -12.99 -4.59 -12.44
C GLY A 77 -11.69 -4.82 -13.19
N ALA A 78 -11.73 -4.73 -14.53
CA ALA A 78 -10.53 -4.89 -15.36
C ALA A 78 -9.44 -3.85 -15.04
N SER A 79 -9.80 -2.57 -14.91
CA SER A 79 -8.88 -1.49 -14.56
C SER A 79 -8.27 -1.67 -13.17
N MET A 80 -9.07 -2.11 -12.20
CA MET A 80 -8.58 -2.43 -10.85
C MET A 80 -7.61 -3.62 -10.85
N GLY A 81 -7.88 -4.65 -11.64
CA GLY A 81 -6.97 -5.79 -11.83
C GLY A 81 -5.62 -5.36 -12.40
N VAL A 82 -5.62 -4.49 -13.41
CA VAL A 82 -4.39 -3.88 -13.96
C VAL A 82 -3.64 -3.08 -12.88
N SER A 83 -4.37 -2.29 -12.08
CA SER A 83 -3.78 -1.54 -10.97
C SER A 83 -3.12 -2.45 -9.93
N PHE A 84 -3.80 -3.55 -9.55
CA PHE A 84 -3.28 -4.53 -8.61
C PHE A 84 -1.95 -5.14 -9.09
N VAL A 85 -1.89 -5.58 -10.35
CA VAL A 85 -0.67 -6.15 -10.95
C VAL A 85 0.44 -5.09 -11.04
N ALA A 86 0.15 -3.90 -11.55
CA ALA A 86 1.12 -2.81 -11.65
C ALA A 86 1.69 -2.43 -10.27
N ASN A 87 0.83 -2.34 -9.26
CA ASN A 87 1.23 -2.08 -7.89
C ASN A 87 2.15 -3.18 -7.32
N GLY A 88 1.83 -4.45 -7.59
CA GLY A 88 2.66 -5.59 -7.18
C GLY A 88 4.06 -5.53 -7.79
N VAL A 89 4.15 -5.28 -9.11
CA VAL A 89 5.43 -5.12 -9.81
C VAL A 89 6.24 -3.97 -9.23
N MET A 90 5.64 -2.79 -9.06
CA MET A 90 6.33 -1.62 -8.48
C MET A 90 6.78 -1.88 -7.04
N THR A 91 5.97 -2.55 -6.24
CA THR A 91 6.33 -2.95 -4.87
C THR A 91 7.59 -3.83 -4.86
N ILE A 92 7.64 -4.85 -5.74
CA ILE A 92 8.80 -5.75 -5.84
C ILE A 92 10.06 -4.99 -6.27
N LEU A 93 9.94 -4.12 -7.27
CA LEU A 93 11.07 -3.31 -7.75
C LEU A 93 11.62 -2.41 -6.64
N LEU A 94 10.75 -1.68 -5.94
CA LEU A 94 11.16 -0.79 -4.86
C LEU A 94 11.75 -1.56 -3.66
N LYS A 95 11.20 -2.74 -3.32
CA LYS A 95 11.80 -3.60 -2.28
C LYS A 95 13.23 -4.00 -2.62
N ARG A 96 13.49 -4.36 -3.87
CA ARG A 96 14.84 -4.71 -4.34
C ARG A 96 15.78 -3.50 -4.41
N THR A 97 15.24 -2.30 -4.59
CA THR A 97 16.03 -1.06 -4.62
C THR A 97 16.42 -0.60 -3.21
N PHE A 98 15.45 -0.58 -2.27
CA PHE A 98 15.70 -0.07 -0.92
C PHE A 98 16.35 -1.10 0.01
N GLN A 99 16.07 -2.38 -0.17
CA GLN A 99 16.62 -3.51 0.60
C GLN A 99 16.60 -3.31 2.12
N ARG A 100 15.58 -2.58 2.62
CA ARG A 100 15.46 -2.25 4.04
C ARG A 100 15.21 -3.48 4.88
N THR A 101 16.02 -3.68 5.93
CA THR A 101 15.84 -4.73 6.93
C THR A 101 14.53 -4.51 7.69
N ARG A 102 13.86 -5.60 8.07
CA ARG A 102 12.60 -5.52 8.83
C ARG A 102 12.83 -5.11 10.28
N PRO A 103 11.79 -4.52 10.95
CA PRO A 103 11.95 -4.06 12.33
C PRO A 103 12.35 -5.15 13.29
N PHE A 104 11.72 -6.33 13.24
CA PHE A 104 12.01 -7.45 14.13
C PHE A 104 13.41 -8.05 13.92
N ASP A 105 13.97 -7.98 12.69
CA ASP A 105 15.35 -8.38 12.41
C ASP A 105 16.38 -7.33 12.85
N ALA A 106 16.03 -6.05 12.72
CA ALA A 106 16.93 -4.94 13.06
C ALA A 106 16.95 -4.61 14.55
N TYR A 107 15.84 -4.90 15.25
CA TYR A 107 15.66 -4.58 16.68
C TYR A 107 14.97 -5.75 17.41
N PRO A 108 15.60 -6.95 17.46
CA PRO A 108 14.99 -8.16 18.01
C PRO A 108 14.67 -8.06 19.51
N GLU A 109 15.42 -7.22 20.25
CA GLU A 109 15.19 -6.98 21.69
C GLU A 109 13.99 -6.03 21.96
N LEU A 110 13.51 -5.32 20.94
CA LEU A 110 12.51 -4.26 21.09
C LEU A 110 11.19 -4.60 20.41
N ILE A 111 11.24 -5.32 19.27
CA ILE A 111 10.11 -5.56 18.40
C ILE A 111 9.79 -7.06 18.32
N PHE A 112 8.58 -7.40 18.75
CA PHE A 112 8.04 -8.76 18.65
C PHE A 112 7.57 -9.07 17.23
N GLU A 113 8.10 -10.13 16.61
CA GLU A 113 7.57 -10.67 15.37
C GLU A 113 6.27 -11.42 15.66
N LYS A 114 5.13 -10.83 15.33
CA LYS A 114 3.80 -11.41 15.52
C LYS A 114 3.09 -11.77 14.20
N GLY A 115 3.75 -11.57 13.08
CA GLY A 115 3.21 -11.83 11.75
C GLY A 115 4.28 -12.26 10.78
N THR A 116 3.86 -12.89 9.67
CA THR A 116 4.79 -13.33 8.62
C THR A 116 5.40 -12.14 7.89
N GLY A 117 6.72 -12.05 7.99
CA GLY A 117 7.56 -11.21 7.14
C GLY A 117 7.99 -11.99 5.89
N GLY A 118 8.00 -11.37 4.72
CA GLY A 118 8.64 -11.94 3.52
C GLY A 118 10.03 -11.32 3.31
N SER A 119 10.32 -10.86 2.11
CA SER A 119 11.56 -10.16 1.77
C SER A 119 11.72 -8.81 2.49
N TYR A 120 12.40 -7.86 1.89
CA TYR A 120 12.67 -6.52 2.42
C TYR A 120 11.44 -5.75 2.94
N SER A 121 11.68 -4.81 3.88
CA SER A 121 10.61 -4.10 4.57
C SER A 121 9.93 -3.04 3.70
N MET A 122 10.68 -2.18 3.03
CA MET A 122 10.15 -0.99 2.32
C MET A 122 9.94 -1.22 0.82
N PRO A 123 8.78 -0.80 0.28
CA PRO A 123 7.56 -0.39 0.95
C PRO A 123 6.70 -1.56 1.44
N SER A 124 5.68 -1.31 2.29
CA SER A 124 4.73 -2.33 2.74
C SER A 124 3.80 -2.77 1.60
N GLY A 125 3.95 -4.03 1.14
CA GLY A 125 3.16 -4.57 0.04
C GLY A 125 1.67 -4.73 0.36
N HIS A 126 1.31 -5.22 1.56
CA HIS A 126 -0.08 -5.34 2.01
C HIS A 126 -0.77 -3.97 2.07
N THR A 127 -0.09 -2.98 2.64
CA THR A 127 -0.61 -1.61 2.68
C THR A 127 -0.77 -1.04 1.28
N SER A 128 0.21 -1.23 0.42
CA SER A 128 0.18 -0.74 -0.96
C SER A 128 -0.98 -1.35 -1.75
N SER A 129 -1.21 -2.66 -1.63
CA SER A 129 -2.34 -3.35 -2.24
C SER A 129 -3.68 -2.81 -1.74
N ALA A 130 -3.87 -2.72 -0.41
CA ALA A 130 -5.10 -2.24 0.19
C ALA A 130 -5.43 -0.79 -0.20
N PHE A 131 -4.43 0.11 -0.21
CA PHE A 131 -4.62 1.49 -0.66
C PHE A 131 -4.85 1.60 -2.17
N SER A 132 -4.26 0.71 -2.99
CA SER A 132 -4.56 0.63 -4.42
C SER A 132 -6.02 0.24 -4.66
N THR A 133 -6.52 -0.75 -3.93
CA THR A 133 -7.92 -1.19 -3.98
C THR A 133 -8.87 -0.09 -3.51
N ALA A 134 -8.61 0.53 -2.35
CA ALA A 134 -9.43 1.61 -1.80
C ALA A 134 -9.50 2.82 -2.73
N THR A 135 -8.36 3.25 -3.28
CA THR A 135 -8.29 4.39 -4.21
C THR A 135 -9.01 4.06 -5.51
N SER A 136 -8.83 2.86 -6.05
CA SER A 136 -9.51 2.43 -7.28
C SER A 136 -11.03 2.42 -7.11
N LEU A 137 -11.54 1.87 -6.00
CA LEU A 137 -12.97 1.91 -5.67
C LEU A 137 -13.48 3.34 -5.58
N SER A 138 -12.74 4.19 -4.86
CA SER A 138 -13.12 5.60 -4.63
C SER A 138 -13.18 6.41 -5.92
N LEU A 139 -12.25 6.20 -6.84
CA LEU A 139 -12.22 6.90 -8.14
C LEU A 139 -13.33 6.45 -9.08
N ASN A 140 -13.73 5.17 -9.02
CA ASN A 140 -14.74 4.59 -9.89
C ASN A 140 -16.17 4.86 -9.40
N PHE A 141 -16.44 4.69 -8.11
CA PHE A 141 -17.79 4.79 -7.56
C PHE A 141 -18.14 6.17 -7.00
N ARG A 142 -17.17 6.93 -6.46
CA ARG A 142 -17.33 8.31 -5.95
C ARG A 142 -18.48 8.50 -4.96
N LYS A 143 -18.80 7.48 -4.17
CA LYS A 143 -19.85 7.49 -3.17
C LYS A 143 -19.23 7.36 -1.78
N TRP A 144 -19.62 8.22 -0.84
CA TRP A 144 -19.02 8.25 0.50
C TRP A 144 -19.11 6.89 1.21
N TYR A 145 -20.22 6.17 1.02
CA TYR A 145 -20.42 4.83 1.60
C TYR A 145 -19.58 3.73 0.96
N VAL A 146 -18.86 4.02 -0.12
CA VAL A 146 -17.81 3.18 -0.70
C VAL A 146 -16.42 3.68 -0.25
N VAL A 147 -16.22 5.00 -0.30
CA VAL A 147 -14.93 5.63 0.02
C VAL A 147 -14.55 5.40 1.49
N ALA A 148 -15.46 5.71 2.42
CA ALA A 148 -15.14 5.62 3.84
C ALA A 148 -14.79 4.20 4.28
N PRO A 149 -15.59 3.14 4.04
CA PRO A 149 -15.21 1.79 4.43
C PRO A 149 -13.97 1.26 3.69
N ALA A 150 -13.73 1.64 2.41
CA ALA A 150 -12.56 1.22 1.67
C ALA A 150 -11.25 1.77 2.29
N TYR A 151 -11.22 3.05 2.65
CA TYR A 151 -10.04 3.62 3.31
C TYR A 151 -9.92 3.21 4.77
N THR A 152 -11.01 2.96 5.49
CA THR A 152 -10.97 2.36 6.84
C THR A 152 -10.33 0.97 6.80
N TYR A 153 -10.72 0.14 5.83
CA TYR A 153 -10.07 -1.15 5.58
C TYR A 153 -8.58 -0.99 5.27
N ALA A 154 -8.21 -0.11 4.34
CA ALA A 154 -6.81 0.10 3.97
C ALA A 154 -5.96 0.60 5.16
N ALA A 155 -6.52 1.49 5.99
CA ALA A 155 -5.88 1.96 7.22
C ALA A 155 -5.72 0.83 8.26
N ALA A 156 -6.74 -0.02 8.42
CA ALA A 156 -6.68 -1.19 9.31
C ALA A 156 -5.61 -2.19 8.85
N VAL A 157 -5.46 -2.42 7.54
CA VAL A 157 -4.36 -3.23 6.98
C VAL A 157 -3.02 -2.58 7.30
N GLY A 158 -2.84 -1.28 7.04
CA GLY A 158 -1.60 -0.57 7.38
C GLY A 158 -1.24 -0.66 8.86
N TYR A 159 -2.23 -0.43 9.74
CA TYR A 159 -2.07 -0.57 11.18
C TYR A 159 -1.66 -2.00 11.58
N SER A 160 -2.31 -3.02 11.01
CA SER A 160 -1.99 -4.42 11.31
C SER A 160 -0.52 -4.75 11.04
N ARG A 161 0.09 -4.15 10.00
CA ARG A 161 1.50 -4.41 9.67
C ARG A 161 2.48 -3.81 10.66
N MET A 162 2.13 -2.65 11.24
CA MET A 162 2.88 -2.04 12.34
C MET A 162 2.68 -2.83 13.63
N TYR A 163 1.43 -3.09 14.00
CA TYR A 163 1.07 -3.83 15.21
C TYR A 163 1.75 -5.22 15.28
N LEU A 164 1.85 -5.91 14.14
CA LEU A 164 2.50 -7.20 14.02
C LEU A 164 4.05 -7.12 13.97
N GLY A 165 4.64 -5.94 14.03
CA GLY A 165 6.08 -5.74 14.08
C GLY A 165 6.81 -5.96 12.75
N VAL A 166 6.11 -6.13 11.64
CA VAL A 166 6.69 -6.55 10.35
C VAL A 166 7.04 -5.40 9.40
N HIS A 167 6.56 -4.18 9.69
CA HIS A 167 6.84 -2.96 8.91
C HIS A 167 6.95 -1.73 9.80
N TYR A 168 7.85 -0.84 9.45
CA TYR A 168 7.93 0.49 10.06
C TYR A 168 6.76 1.39 9.61
N PRO A 169 6.40 2.42 10.40
CA PRO A 169 5.42 3.43 9.99
C PRO A 169 5.72 4.07 8.63
N SER A 170 6.99 4.36 8.33
CA SER A 170 7.40 4.92 7.02
C SER A 170 7.22 3.93 5.87
N ASP A 171 7.37 2.61 6.08
CA ASP A 171 7.07 1.59 5.06
C ASP A 171 5.58 1.56 4.74
N VAL A 172 4.73 1.73 5.76
CA VAL A 172 3.28 1.79 5.63
C VAL A 172 2.87 3.04 4.87
N LEU A 173 3.43 4.20 5.22
CA LEU A 173 3.18 5.45 4.51
C LEU A 173 3.63 5.38 3.04
N ALA A 174 4.83 4.88 2.78
CA ALA A 174 5.34 4.67 1.42
C ALA A 174 4.45 3.69 0.64
N GLY A 175 3.97 2.62 1.27
CA GLY A 175 3.01 1.69 0.69
C GLY A 175 1.70 2.36 0.33
N ALA A 176 1.12 3.17 1.23
CA ALA A 176 -0.11 3.91 0.98
C ALA A 176 0.02 4.88 -0.21
N LEU A 177 1.13 5.62 -0.28
CA LEU A 177 1.41 6.52 -1.40
C LEU A 177 1.59 5.76 -2.72
N LEU A 178 2.35 4.66 -2.71
CA LEU A 178 2.56 3.83 -3.89
C LEU A 178 1.24 3.24 -4.41
N GLY A 179 0.44 2.64 -3.52
CA GLY A 179 -0.84 2.03 -3.88
C GLY A 179 -1.82 3.06 -4.44
N SER A 180 -1.98 4.19 -3.76
CA SER A 180 -2.84 5.28 -4.23
C SER A 180 -2.35 5.88 -5.55
N GLY A 181 -1.05 6.06 -5.71
CA GLY A 181 -0.43 6.59 -6.93
C GLY A 181 -0.63 5.67 -8.12
N THR A 182 -0.37 4.38 -7.97
CA THR A 182 -0.59 3.38 -9.05
C THR A 182 -2.06 3.28 -9.45
N ALA A 183 -2.97 3.28 -8.48
CA ALA A 183 -4.41 3.28 -8.74
C ALA A 183 -4.86 4.52 -9.52
N TYR A 184 -4.42 5.71 -9.11
CA TYR A 184 -4.73 6.96 -9.78
C TYR A 184 -4.19 7.00 -11.21
N LEU A 185 -2.94 6.59 -11.42
CA LEU A 185 -2.33 6.57 -12.76
C LEU A 185 -3.05 5.59 -13.68
N THR A 186 -3.35 4.38 -13.21
CA THR A 186 -4.07 3.37 -13.97
C THR A 186 -5.48 3.88 -14.35
N TRP A 187 -6.20 4.45 -13.39
CA TRP A 187 -7.51 5.05 -13.63
C TRP A 187 -7.44 6.17 -14.68
N LYS A 188 -6.46 7.08 -14.57
CA LYS A 188 -6.28 8.20 -15.53
C LYS A 188 -5.98 7.70 -16.95
N ILE A 189 -5.11 6.71 -17.09
CA ILE A 189 -4.78 6.08 -18.37
C ILE A 189 -6.02 5.41 -18.96
N ASN A 190 -6.72 4.60 -18.15
CA ASN A 190 -7.94 3.92 -18.60
C ASN A 190 -9.01 4.89 -19.09
N LYS A 191 -9.26 5.97 -18.34
CA LYS A 191 -10.20 7.03 -18.74
C LYS A 191 -9.81 7.69 -20.08
N LYS A 192 -8.51 7.95 -20.28
CA LYS A 192 -8.02 8.52 -21.55
C LYS A 192 -8.25 7.56 -22.73
N LEU A 193 -8.00 6.26 -22.53
CA LEU A 193 -8.22 5.24 -23.55
C LEU A 193 -9.71 5.08 -23.91
N GLN A 194 -10.60 5.12 -22.92
CA GLN A 194 -12.06 5.07 -23.16
C GLN A 194 -12.56 6.28 -23.97
N ASN A 195 -12.11 7.49 -23.61
CA ASN A 195 -12.49 8.70 -24.35
C ASN A 195 -12.02 8.63 -25.80
N LYS A 196 -10.82 8.11 -26.06
CA LYS A 196 -10.30 7.95 -27.43
C LYS A 196 -11.11 6.92 -28.25
N ARG A 197 -11.66 5.87 -27.60
CA ARG A 197 -12.52 4.88 -28.27
C ARG A 197 -13.90 5.42 -28.61
N LYS A 198 -14.45 6.32 -27.79
CA LYS A 198 -15.76 6.95 -28.03
C LYS A 198 -15.73 7.98 -29.18
N ASN A 199 -14.56 8.55 -29.45
CA ASN A 199 -14.37 9.58 -30.47
C ASN A 199 -13.92 8.99 -31.83
N ARG A 200 -13.87 7.66 -31.94
CA ARG A 200 -13.66 6.92 -33.21
C ARG A 200 -14.93 6.24 -33.67
#